data_10792574c10a1bf59f3ba2aab3b180eb
#
_entry.id   10792574c10a1bf59f3ba2aab3b180eb
#
_cell.length_a   1.000
_cell.length_b   1.000
_cell.length_c   1.000
_cell.angle_alpha   90.00
_cell.angle_beta   90.00
_cell.angle_gamma   90.00
#
_symmetry.space_group_name_H-M   'P 1'
#
loop_
_entity.id
_entity.type
_entity.pdbx_description
1 polymer ?
#
loop_
_entity_poly.entity_id
_entity_poly.type
_entity_poly.pdbx_seq_one_letter_code
_entity_poly.pdbx_strand_id
1 'polypeptide(L)'
;MTQLADLTGFIEANLPPRARVPFTSDMDDISLLPCVRALGRGQICTQVRKYTAYLRWDAWPYRELDPDLVFSLVESWLNDHGGELRETVAPGNPDVDVEVDDENEVAWIEISLPLADPVVLIEDENGPIPRNGKRYRLGEPEIWVAEVHRIHCRINR
;
A
#
# COMPACT_ATOMS: atom_id res chain seq x y z
N MET A 1 -4.41 -1.81 8.39
CA MET A 1 -4.67 -1.14 7.09
C MET A 1 -3.49 -1.36 6.17
N THR A 2 -3.70 -1.70 4.92
CA THR A 2 -2.62 -1.85 3.95
C THR A 2 -2.09 -0.48 3.49
N GLN A 3 -0.86 -0.44 3.01
CA GLN A 3 -0.32 0.78 2.40
C GLN A 3 -1.18 1.24 1.22
N LEU A 4 -1.70 0.29 0.42
CA LEU A 4 -2.58 0.63 -0.70
C LEU A 4 -3.88 1.29 -0.22
N ALA A 5 -4.50 0.77 0.83
CA ALA A 5 -5.71 1.37 1.38
C ALA A 5 -5.45 2.78 1.94
N ASP A 6 -4.31 2.97 2.61
CA ASP A 6 -3.91 4.26 3.13
C ASP A 6 -3.64 5.28 2.00
N LEU A 7 -2.91 4.86 0.97
CA LEU A 7 -2.66 5.69 -0.22
C LEU A 7 -3.95 6.07 -0.93
N THR A 8 -4.85 5.09 -1.11
CA THR A 8 -6.16 5.33 -1.75
C THR A 8 -6.96 6.37 -0.98
N GLY A 9 -7.06 6.21 0.34
CA GLY A 9 -7.75 7.18 1.20
C GLY A 9 -7.10 8.56 1.18
N PHE A 10 -5.77 8.62 1.14
CA PHE A 10 -5.03 9.87 1.04
C PHE A 10 -5.35 10.62 -0.26
N ILE A 11 -5.36 9.91 -1.39
CA ILE A 11 -5.70 10.50 -2.69
C ILE A 11 -7.13 11.00 -2.69
N GLU A 12 -8.10 10.19 -2.22
CA GLU A 12 -9.50 10.58 -2.15
C GLU A 12 -9.72 11.81 -1.28
N ALA A 13 -9.02 11.91 -0.16
CA ALA A 13 -9.15 13.03 0.77
C ALA A 13 -8.55 14.33 0.24
N ASN A 14 -7.55 14.26 -0.64
CA ASN A 14 -6.79 15.42 -1.09
C ASN A 14 -7.10 15.86 -2.52
N LEU A 15 -7.86 15.08 -3.28
CA LEU A 15 -8.35 15.55 -4.58
C LEU A 15 -9.47 16.58 -4.37
N PRO A 16 -9.45 17.71 -5.12
CA PRO A 16 -10.55 18.67 -5.08
C PRO A 16 -11.87 18.02 -5.45
N PRO A 17 -13.03 18.50 -4.96
CA PRO A 17 -14.33 17.91 -5.31
C PRO A 17 -14.60 17.81 -6.81
N ARG A 18 -14.06 18.75 -7.59
CA ARG A 18 -14.13 18.72 -9.07
C ARG A 18 -13.34 17.58 -9.69
N ALA A 19 -12.35 17.10 -8.98
CA ALA A 19 -11.40 16.09 -9.42
C ALA A 19 -11.66 14.71 -8.83
N ARG A 20 -12.75 14.53 -8.14
CA ARG A 20 -13.18 13.20 -7.67
C ARG A 20 -13.68 12.36 -8.83
N VAL A 21 -12.77 12.19 -9.77
CA VAL A 21 -13.00 11.30 -10.90
C VAL A 21 -12.93 9.87 -10.34
N PRO A 22 -13.88 9.02 -10.73
CA PRO A 22 -13.84 7.63 -10.29
C PRO A 22 -12.49 6.98 -10.64
N PHE A 23 -11.87 6.37 -9.65
CA PHE A 23 -10.66 5.60 -9.87
C PHE A 23 -10.74 4.25 -9.16
N THR A 24 -9.96 3.30 -9.64
CA THR A 24 -9.83 1.99 -9.06
C THR A 24 -8.41 1.80 -8.52
N SER A 25 -8.29 1.07 -7.43
CA SER A 25 -7.01 0.65 -6.90
C SER A 25 -7.03 -0.86 -6.67
N ASP A 26 -5.98 -1.52 -7.09
CA ASP A 26 -5.81 -2.95 -6.86
C ASP A 26 -4.34 -3.31 -6.66
N MET A 27 -4.09 -4.53 -6.21
CA MET A 27 -2.75 -5.04 -6.04
C MET A 27 -2.55 -6.29 -6.89
N ASP A 28 -1.34 -6.44 -7.43
CA ASP A 28 -0.95 -7.58 -8.23
C ASP A 28 0.50 -7.98 -7.90
N ASP A 29 0.98 -9.06 -8.50
CA ASP A 29 2.34 -9.55 -8.28
C ASP A 29 2.68 -9.75 -6.80
N ILE A 30 1.76 -10.36 -6.05
CA ILE A 30 1.91 -10.55 -4.62
C ILE A 30 2.96 -11.61 -4.32
N SER A 31 3.96 -11.23 -3.52
CA SER A 31 4.98 -12.14 -2.97
C SER A 31 4.94 -12.09 -1.45
N LEU A 32 5.03 -13.24 -0.82
CA LEU A 32 5.05 -13.38 0.62
C LEU A 32 6.47 -13.70 1.07
N LEU A 33 7.08 -12.79 1.81
CA LEU A 33 8.46 -12.92 2.28
C LEU A 33 8.44 -13.31 3.77
N PRO A 34 8.98 -14.48 4.15
CA PRO A 34 9.04 -14.87 5.55
C PRO A 34 9.83 -13.85 6.37
N CYS A 35 9.24 -13.41 7.48
CA CYS A 35 9.86 -12.45 8.37
C CYS A 35 9.27 -12.64 9.77
N VAL A 36 9.81 -13.56 10.53
CA VAL A 36 9.27 -13.86 11.87
C VAL A 36 9.88 -12.93 12.90
N ARG A 37 9.03 -12.15 13.57
CA ARG A 37 9.43 -11.25 14.62
C ARG A 37 8.33 -11.08 15.67
N ALA A 38 8.68 -11.30 16.93
CA ALA A 38 7.79 -11.00 18.03
C ALA A 38 7.64 -9.49 18.21
N LEU A 39 6.40 -9.03 18.33
CA LEU A 39 6.07 -7.62 18.54
C LEU A 39 5.66 -7.32 20.00
N GLY A 40 5.65 -8.34 20.87
CA GLY A 40 5.16 -8.22 22.23
C GLY A 40 3.64 -8.33 22.35
N ARG A 41 3.16 -8.53 23.57
CA ARG A 41 1.73 -8.61 23.90
C ARG A 41 0.92 -9.63 23.07
N GLY A 42 1.54 -10.78 22.78
CA GLY A 42 0.89 -11.82 21.98
C GLY A 42 0.80 -11.51 20.49
N GLN A 43 1.54 -10.51 20.00
CA GLN A 43 1.59 -10.15 18.59
C GLN A 43 2.89 -10.66 17.96
N ILE A 44 2.78 -11.12 16.72
CA ILE A 44 3.90 -11.62 15.94
C ILE A 44 3.74 -11.22 14.47
N CYS A 45 4.81 -10.67 13.87
CA CYS A 45 4.90 -10.55 12.42
C CYS A 45 5.45 -11.87 11.87
N THR A 46 4.76 -12.47 10.92
CA THR A 46 5.17 -13.75 10.33
C THR A 46 5.73 -13.64 8.94
N GLN A 47 5.33 -12.61 8.22
CA GLN A 47 5.74 -12.41 6.83
C GLN A 47 5.47 -10.96 6.42
N VAL A 48 6.08 -10.57 5.31
CA VAL A 48 5.82 -9.30 4.65
C VAL A 48 5.19 -9.59 3.30
N ARG A 49 4.06 -8.96 3.01
CA ARG A 49 3.44 -9.02 1.70
C ARG A 49 3.98 -7.89 0.84
N LYS A 50 4.72 -8.26 -0.20
CA LYS A 50 5.22 -7.36 -1.23
C LYS A 50 4.30 -7.45 -2.43
N TYR A 51 3.95 -6.32 -3.03
CA TYR A 51 3.07 -6.29 -4.21
C TYR A 51 3.29 -5.04 -5.05
N THR A 52 2.73 -5.07 -6.26
CA THR A 52 2.60 -3.88 -7.09
C THR A 52 1.20 -3.30 -6.92
N ALA A 53 1.12 -2.06 -6.52
CA ALA A 53 -0.13 -1.31 -6.43
C ALA A 53 -0.42 -0.63 -7.76
N TYR A 54 -1.67 -0.70 -8.21
CA TYR A 54 -2.15 -0.04 -9.43
C TYR A 54 -3.25 0.94 -9.06
N LEU A 55 -3.10 2.16 -9.53
CA LEU A 55 -4.11 3.22 -9.42
C LEU A 55 -4.50 3.62 -10.82
N ARG A 56 -5.78 3.52 -11.17
CA ARG A 56 -6.28 3.78 -12.53
C ARG A 56 -7.41 4.77 -12.53
N TRP A 57 -7.31 5.73 -13.43
CA TRP A 57 -8.37 6.68 -13.78
C TRP A 57 -8.73 6.47 -15.24
N ASP A 58 -9.97 6.07 -15.53
CA ASP A 58 -10.40 5.79 -16.90
C ASP A 58 -10.67 7.07 -17.70
N ALA A 59 -11.03 8.15 -17.03
CA ALA A 59 -11.43 9.39 -17.67
C ALA A 59 -10.97 10.62 -16.87
N TRP A 60 -9.67 10.83 -16.79
CA TRP A 60 -9.11 12.00 -16.13
C TRP A 60 -9.28 13.25 -17.00
N PRO A 61 -9.89 14.34 -16.50
CA PRO A 61 -10.13 15.56 -17.29
C PRO A 61 -8.86 16.42 -17.38
N TYR A 62 -7.91 16.01 -18.19
CA TYR A 62 -6.56 16.57 -18.21
C TYR A 62 -6.51 18.06 -18.62
N ARG A 63 -7.52 18.57 -19.33
CA ARG A 63 -7.58 19.98 -19.70
C ARG A 63 -8.04 20.88 -18.58
N GLU A 64 -8.85 20.38 -17.68
CA GLU A 64 -9.35 21.12 -16.52
C GLU A 64 -8.47 20.93 -15.29
N LEU A 65 -7.78 19.80 -15.21
CA LEU A 65 -7.04 19.38 -14.03
C LEU A 65 -5.71 18.76 -14.46
N ASP A 66 -4.61 19.40 -14.07
CA ASP A 66 -3.28 18.92 -14.39
C ASP A 66 -3.04 17.55 -13.72
N PRO A 67 -2.64 16.53 -14.49
CA PRO A 67 -2.27 15.22 -13.92
C PRO A 67 -1.14 15.29 -12.88
N ASP A 68 -0.28 16.30 -12.95
CA ASP A 68 0.79 16.51 -11.95
C ASP A 68 0.25 16.62 -10.53
N LEU A 69 -1.02 16.97 -10.37
CA LEU A 69 -1.66 16.99 -9.06
C LEU A 69 -1.67 15.58 -8.43
N VAL A 70 -2.14 14.59 -9.16
CA VAL A 70 -2.17 13.21 -8.64
C VAL A 70 -0.77 12.63 -8.51
N PHE A 71 0.14 12.96 -9.42
CA PHE A 71 1.54 12.53 -9.32
C PHE A 71 2.20 13.09 -8.07
N SER A 72 1.94 14.35 -7.76
CA SER A 72 2.44 15.02 -6.56
C SER A 72 1.83 14.46 -5.28
N LEU A 73 0.55 14.04 -5.31
CA LEU A 73 -0.08 13.39 -4.17
C LEU A 73 0.57 12.03 -3.87
N VAL A 74 0.86 11.26 -4.90
CA VAL A 74 1.55 9.97 -4.72
C VAL A 74 2.96 10.17 -4.16
N GLU A 75 3.70 11.13 -4.68
CA GLU A 75 5.05 11.45 -4.18
C GLU A 75 5.01 11.93 -2.73
N SER A 76 4.09 12.83 -2.39
CA SER A 76 3.93 13.31 -1.02
C SER A 76 3.57 12.21 -0.04
N TRP A 77 2.68 11.29 -0.46
CA TRP A 77 2.36 10.13 0.36
C TRP A 77 3.58 9.23 0.58
N LEU A 78 4.35 8.96 -0.46
CA LEU A 78 5.58 8.17 -0.36
C LEU A 78 6.60 8.83 0.58
N ASN A 79 6.75 10.14 0.49
CA ASN A 79 7.64 10.89 1.36
C ASN A 79 7.25 10.79 2.83
N ASP A 80 5.96 10.88 3.13
CA ASP A 80 5.46 10.93 4.50
C ASP A 80 5.13 9.55 5.08
N HIS A 81 4.71 8.60 4.25
CA HIS A 81 4.15 7.30 4.68
C HIS A 81 4.80 6.07 4.04
N GLY A 82 5.73 6.23 3.13
CA GLY A 82 6.39 5.10 2.44
C GLY A 82 7.08 4.13 3.39
N GLY A 83 7.86 4.66 4.33
CA GLY A 83 8.48 3.91 5.41
C GLY A 83 9.67 3.04 5.01
N GLU A 84 10.44 2.64 6.03
CA GLU A 84 11.66 1.83 5.85
C GLU A 84 11.38 0.44 5.30
N LEU A 85 10.26 -0.16 5.70
CA LEU A 85 9.90 -1.51 5.25
C LEU A 85 9.74 -1.54 3.73
N ARG A 86 9.04 -0.57 3.17
CA ARG A 86 8.89 -0.45 1.73
C ARG A 86 10.25 -0.25 1.04
N GLU A 87 11.07 0.65 1.53
CA GLU A 87 12.38 0.93 0.96
C GLU A 87 13.30 -0.29 0.95
N THR A 88 13.18 -1.12 1.96
CA THR A 88 14.00 -2.34 2.11
C THR A 88 13.48 -3.49 1.25
N VAL A 89 12.17 -3.70 1.23
CA VAL A 89 11.53 -4.89 0.67
C VAL A 89 11.03 -4.66 -0.75
N ALA A 90 10.50 -3.49 -1.00
CA ALA A 90 9.83 -3.13 -2.25
C ALA A 90 10.34 -1.78 -2.78
N PRO A 91 11.66 -1.63 -2.99
CA PRO A 91 12.20 -0.39 -3.53
C PRO A 91 11.76 -0.18 -4.97
N GLY A 92 11.58 1.05 -5.35
CA GLY A 92 11.26 1.42 -6.72
C GLY A 92 10.43 2.68 -6.79
N ASN A 93 10.51 3.34 -7.92
CA ASN A 93 9.76 4.56 -8.19
C ASN A 93 8.41 4.24 -8.82
N PRO A 94 7.40 5.10 -8.66
CA PRO A 94 6.16 4.98 -9.41
C PRO A 94 6.40 5.07 -10.91
N ASP A 95 5.72 4.22 -11.66
CA ASP A 95 5.64 4.28 -13.12
C ASP A 95 4.27 4.79 -13.53
N VAL A 96 4.21 5.56 -14.61
CA VAL A 96 2.98 6.16 -15.09
C VAL A 96 2.77 5.82 -16.56
N ASP A 97 1.58 5.31 -16.89
CA ASP A 97 1.09 5.13 -18.25
C ASP A 97 -0.06 6.10 -18.49
N VAL A 98 -0.04 6.77 -19.63
CA VAL A 98 -1.09 7.72 -20.00
C VAL A 98 -1.51 7.49 -21.45
N GLU A 99 -2.82 7.36 -21.69
CA GLU A 99 -3.42 7.40 -23.02
C GLU A 99 -4.41 8.56 -23.11
N VAL A 100 -4.18 9.44 -24.07
CA VAL A 100 -5.02 10.62 -24.26
C VAL A 100 -6.12 10.32 -25.28
N ASP A 101 -7.35 10.63 -24.90
CA ASP A 101 -8.50 10.64 -25.80
C ASP A 101 -8.88 12.09 -26.12
N ASP A 102 -8.39 12.60 -27.23
CA ASP A 102 -8.62 13.99 -27.63
C ASP A 102 -10.06 14.30 -27.95
N GLU A 103 -10.84 13.33 -28.44
CA GLU A 103 -12.25 13.53 -28.80
C GLU A 103 -13.10 13.80 -27.57
N ASN A 104 -12.86 13.05 -26.49
CA ASN A 104 -13.61 13.20 -25.24
C ASN A 104 -12.92 14.10 -24.22
N GLU A 105 -11.73 14.61 -24.55
CA GLU A 105 -10.92 15.49 -23.68
C GLU A 105 -10.60 14.86 -22.31
N VAL A 106 -10.37 13.57 -22.32
CA VAL A 106 -10.00 12.80 -21.12
C VAL A 106 -8.74 11.98 -21.35
N ALA A 107 -8.10 11.57 -20.28
CA ALA A 107 -6.95 10.68 -20.33
C ALA A 107 -7.19 9.45 -19.46
N TRP A 108 -6.81 8.29 -19.96
CA TRP A 108 -6.61 7.11 -19.13
C TRP A 108 -5.24 7.22 -18.46
N ILE A 109 -5.22 7.10 -17.14
CA ILE A 109 -3.98 7.18 -16.35
C ILE A 109 -3.87 5.93 -15.48
N GLU A 110 -2.72 5.29 -15.53
CA GLU A 110 -2.36 4.21 -14.62
C GLU A 110 -1.06 4.55 -13.92
N ILE A 111 -1.07 4.53 -12.60
CA ILE A 111 0.12 4.64 -11.76
C ILE A 111 0.37 3.31 -11.10
N SER A 112 1.56 2.76 -11.27
CA SER A 112 1.99 1.54 -10.59
C SER A 112 3.19 1.81 -9.70
N LEU A 113 3.18 1.24 -8.51
CA LEU A 113 4.29 1.38 -7.56
C LEU A 113 4.39 0.15 -6.66
N PRO A 114 5.62 -0.23 -6.27
CA PRO A 114 5.82 -1.32 -5.33
C PRO A 114 5.50 -0.87 -3.90
N LEU A 115 4.74 -1.68 -3.18
CA LEU A 115 4.40 -1.46 -1.78
C LEU A 115 4.64 -2.75 -0.98
N ALA A 116 4.66 -2.62 0.34
CA ALA A 116 4.86 -3.75 1.24
C ALA A 116 4.12 -3.54 2.56
N ASP A 117 3.48 -4.60 3.04
CA ASP A 117 2.78 -4.59 4.32
C ASP A 117 3.22 -5.75 5.19
N PRO A 118 3.42 -5.55 6.49
CA PRO A 118 3.63 -6.66 7.41
C PRO A 118 2.30 -7.40 7.64
N VAL A 119 2.38 -8.71 7.72
CA VAL A 119 1.26 -9.55 8.15
C VAL A 119 1.43 -9.88 9.62
N VAL A 120 0.53 -9.38 10.44
CA VAL A 120 0.58 -9.50 11.89
C VAL A 120 -0.47 -10.47 12.39
N LEU A 121 -0.07 -11.37 13.27
CA LEU A 121 -0.95 -12.29 13.97
C LEU A 121 -1.05 -11.88 15.44
N ILE A 122 -2.25 -11.97 15.97
CA ILE A 122 -2.55 -11.73 17.38
C ILE A 122 -2.99 -13.05 18.01
N GLU A 123 -2.41 -13.38 19.15
CA GLU A 123 -2.76 -14.60 19.89
C GLU A 123 -4.23 -14.56 20.31
N ASP A 124 -4.96 -15.60 19.94
CA ASP A 124 -6.40 -15.75 20.20
C ASP A 124 -6.72 -17.25 20.26
N GLU A 125 -7.17 -17.72 21.42
CA GLU A 125 -7.52 -19.14 21.63
C GLU A 125 -8.56 -19.67 20.62
N ASN A 126 -9.43 -18.79 20.13
CA ASN A 126 -10.45 -19.09 19.14
C ASN A 126 -10.04 -18.71 17.72
N GLY A 127 -8.81 -18.31 17.52
CA GLY A 127 -8.29 -17.87 16.22
C GLY A 127 -8.20 -19.01 15.20
N PRO A 128 -8.37 -18.69 13.92
CA PRO A 128 -8.37 -19.71 12.85
C PRO A 128 -6.95 -20.18 12.45
N ILE A 129 -5.89 -19.52 12.92
CA ILE A 129 -4.53 -19.80 12.47
C ILE A 129 -3.77 -20.57 13.54
N PRO A 130 -3.46 -21.86 13.32
CA PRO A 130 -2.60 -22.63 14.24
C PRO A 130 -1.13 -22.37 13.91
N ARG A 131 -0.33 -22.15 14.97
CA ARG A 131 1.11 -21.99 14.85
C ARG A 131 1.82 -22.36 16.15
N ASN A 132 2.76 -23.30 16.09
CA ASN A 132 3.58 -23.70 17.23
C ASN A 132 2.77 -24.03 18.51
N GLY A 133 1.65 -24.75 18.35
CA GLY A 133 0.78 -25.16 19.46
C GLY A 133 -0.13 -24.07 20.01
N LYS A 134 -0.14 -22.91 19.40
CA LYS A 134 -1.03 -21.80 19.76
C LYS A 134 -1.98 -21.44 18.60
N ARG A 135 -2.99 -20.65 18.91
CA ARG A 135 -3.95 -20.12 17.95
C ARG A 135 -3.81 -18.63 17.83
N TYR A 136 -4.00 -18.11 16.60
CA TYR A 136 -3.89 -16.70 16.28
C TYR A 136 -5.02 -16.25 15.36
N ARG A 137 -5.27 -14.95 15.39
CA ARG A 137 -6.11 -14.25 14.41
C ARG A 137 -5.29 -13.19 13.69
N LEU A 138 -5.77 -12.77 12.53
CA LEU A 138 -5.18 -11.62 11.86
C LEU A 138 -5.45 -10.35 12.66
N GLY A 139 -4.47 -9.46 12.72
CA GLY A 139 -4.58 -8.21 13.43
C GLY A 139 -3.89 -7.06 12.73
N GLU A 140 -4.37 -5.85 13.04
CA GLU A 140 -3.66 -4.63 12.72
C GLU A 140 -3.16 -4.04 14.04
N PRO A 141 -1.84 -3.85 14.21
CA PRO A 141 -1.32 -3.29 15.45
C PRO A 141 -1.56 -1.78 15.49
N GLU A 142 -2.77 -1.35 15.85
CA GLU A 142 -3.17 0.05 15.91
C GLU A 142 -2.25 0.91 16.80
N ILE A 143 -1.75 0.32 17.88
CA ILE A 143 -0.91 1.03 18.86
C ILE A 143 0.57 1.03 18.46
N TRP A 144 0.96 0.24 17.44
CA TRP A 144 2.36 -0.09 17.16
C TRP A 144 2.82 0.32 15.76
N VAL A 145 2.13 1.25 15.11
CA VAL A 145 2.48 1.71 13.75
C VAL A 145 3.94 2.15 13.68
N ALA A 146 4.43 2.87 14.68
CA ALA A 146 5.82 3.32 14.74
C ALA A 146 6.82 2.16 14.94
N GLU A 147 6.45 1.12 15.66
CA GLU A 147 7.30 -0.05 15.87
C GLU A 147 7.26 -1.02 14.70
N VAL A 148 6.12 -1.14 14.04
CA VAL A 148 5.99 -1.93 12.80
C VAL A 148 6.91 -1.37 11.71
N HIS A 149 7.08 -0.06 11.62
CA HIS A 149 8.04 0.58 10.71
C HIS A 149 9.50 0.25 11.01
N ARG A 150 9.82 -0.27 12.20
CA ARG A 150 11.16 -0.71 12.59
C ARG A 150 11.40 -2.20 12.38
N ILE A 151 10.47 -2.92 11.76
CA ILE A 151 10.67 -4.33 11.43
C ILE A 151 11.71 -4.43 10.32
N HIS A 152 12.95 -4.67 10.71
CA HIS A 152 14.02 -5.02 9.77
C HIS A 152 13.91 -6.51 9.47
N CYS A 153 13.27 -6.84 8.38
CA CYS A 153 13.30 -8.20 7.88
C CYS A 153 14.69 -8.47 7.30
N ARG A 154 15.48 -9.28 7.98
CA ARG A 154 16.64 -9.89 7.34
C ARG A 154 16.13 -10.92 6.35
N ILE A 155 16.03 -10.52 5.13
CA ILE A 155 15.79 -11.44 4.03
C ILE A 155 17.11 -12.18 3.83
N ASN A 156 17.18 -13.40 4.34
CA ASN A 156 18.24 -14.30 3.96
C ASN A 156 18.02 -14.67 2.49
N ARG A 157 18.80 -14.06 1.67
CA ARG A 157 18.88 -14.44 0.25
C ARG A 157 19.62 -15.76 0.11
#